data_d52949f41ca5d9a9e3f0859a06f19dcf
#
_entry.id   d52949f41ca5d9a9e3f0859a06f19dcf
#
_cell.length_a   1.000
_cell.length_b   1.000
_cell.length_c   1.000
_cell.angle_alpha   90.00
_cell.angle_beta   90.00
_cell.angle_gamma   90.00
#
_symmetry.space_group_name_H-M   'P 1'
#
loop_
_entity.id
_entity.type
_entity.pdbx_description
1 polymer ?
#
loop_
_entity_poly.entity_id
_entity_poly.type
_entity_poly.pdbx_seq_one_letter_code
_entity_poly.pdbx_strand_id
1 'polypeptide(L)'
;MKRARLPLLAVLPLSVISFVVAVPFVAGDHPLRWESGSLLPELVLKGEDGTPSGGSSGRDGASATSPSGTDQITKVDTEWKKGMPQWGVQLYWEDNPRHSLEYIEKQARLHADYLVGLHANSVSVSFPFFTRGKTSTKISHGAKTPTPERLAHVLRIFHQAGLRTTVRPLMDETSLDIADGNWRGNIAPADRDAWFASYETFLTPYLEAAHGEKAATFVIGTELNSMEGDKRWGALVDNAEKVFAGEVAYDANWDNYVNGPITMPVNHLGVDAYFPVKAGDDASVNTLVDGWNKWLDKKATGTLPKITIAEAGIGAMKGAYRAPGDFYTKRAVAPQVQANWYTAVCKVVQERKMSGVYWWSIYFDDDPNTKPDDKVASRLDFAGRPLTEKAIKSCFTSDYAGPGTDSAS
;
A
#
# COMPACT_ATOMS: atom_id res chain seq x y z
N MET A 1 29.74 71.78 -30.30
CA MET A 1 28.60 70.89 -30.39
C MET A 1 28.97 69.57 -29.83
N LYS A 2 28.56 69.28 -28.55
CA LYS A 2 28.89 68.04 -27.84
C LYS A 2 27.67 67.12 -27.96
N ARG A 3 27.84 65.99 -28.60
CA ARG A 3 26.81 64.96 -28.67
C ARG A 3 26.86 64.13 -27.38
N ALA A 4 25.80 64.15 -26.60
CA ALA A 4 25.59 63.24 -25.46
C ALA A 4 25.24 61.87 -25.98
N ARG A 5 25.95 60.82 -25.45
CA ARG A 5 25.61 59.40 -25.63
C ARG A 5 24.74 58.98 -24.46
N LEU A 6 23.51 58.55 -24.74
CA LEU A 6 22.67 57.82 -23.79
C LEU A 6 23.21 56.38 -23.62
N PRO A 7 23.19 55.83 -22.41
CA PRO A 7 23.52 54.43 -22.22
C PRO A 7 22.31 53.53 -22.58
N LEU A 8 22.59 52.50 -23.35
CA LEU A 8 21.68 51.45 -23.70
C LEU A 8 21.39 50.64 -22.42
N LEU A 9 20.16 50.72 -21.88
CA LEU A 9 19.64 49.82 -20.86
C LEU A 9 19.38 48.48 -21.53
N ALA A 10 20.21 47.49 -21.21
CA ALA A 10 19.96 46.11 -21.55
C ALA A 10 18.79 45.61 -20.69
N VAL A 11 17.65 45.39 -21.31
CA VAL A 11 16.52 44.68 -20.74
C VAL A 11 16.88 43.20 -20.78
N LEU A 12 17.32 42.66 -19.63
CA LEU A 12 17.38 41.23 -19.42
C LEU A 12 15.93 40.69 -19.36
N PRO A 13 15.59 39.67 -20.15
CA PRO A 13 14.32 39.01 -19.97
C PRO A 13 14.35 38.32 -18.59
N LEU A 14 13.46 38.72 -17.70
CA LEU A 14 13.08 37.92 -16.54
C LEU A 14 12.48 36.60 -17.07
N SER A 15 13.31 35.60 -17.23
CA SER A 15 12.84 34.23 -17.24
C SER A 15 12.25 33.97 -15.86
N VAL A 16 10.95 34.02 -15.77
CA VAL A 16 10.18 33.47 -14.67
C VAL A 16 10.47 32.01 -14.69
N ILE A 17 11.49 31.59 -13.92
CA ILE A 17 11.66 30.21 -13.55
C ILE A 17 10.48 29.96 -12.62
N SER A 18 9.42 29.39 -13.20
CA SER A 18 8.41 28.69 -12.44
C SER A 18 9.11 27.51 -11.79
N PHE A 19 9.66 27.73 -10.60
CA PHE A 19 9.89 26.65 -9.66
C PHE A 19 8.50 26.10 -9.35
N VAL A 20 8.08 25.12 -10.13
CA VAL A 20 7.06 24.19 -9.71
C VAL A 20 7.65 23.55 -8.45
N VAL A 21 7.12 23.94 -7.31
CA VAL A 21 7.38 23.30 -6.04
C VAL A 21 6.72 21.90 -6.13
N ALA A 22 7.36 21.02 -6.90
CA ALA A 22 7.08 19.58 -6.93
C ALA A 22 7.97 18.84 -5.89
N VAL A 23 8.60 19.60 -4.99
CA VAL A 23 9.70 19.11 -4.17
C VAL A 23 9.29 18.43 -2.86
N PRO A 24 8.10 18.58 -2.25
CA PRO A 24 7.85 17.86 -1.00
C PRO A 24 7.50 16.39 -1.18
N PHE A 25 7.05 15.97 -2.35
CA PHE A 25 6.67 14.56 -2.57
C PHE A 25 7.83 13.64 -2.94
N VAL A 26 8.94 14.20 -3.38
CA VAL A 26 10.14 13.44 -3.75
C VAL A 26 11.10 13.27 -2.58
N ALA A 27 10.99 14.11 -1.57
CA ALA A 27 11.89 14.09 -0.43
C ALA A 27 11.30 13.26 0.72
N GLY A 28 11.37 11.96 0.62
CA GLY A 28 11.43 11.08 1.78
C GLY A 28 10.14 10.79 2.54
N ASP A 29 8.99 11.28 2.12
CA ASP A 29 7.72 11.01 2.78
C ASP A 29 6.97 9.86 2.09
N HIS A 30 7.73 8.78 1.79
CA HIS A 30 7.12 7.56 1.32
C HIS A 30 6.42 6.85 2.46
N PRO A 31 5.21 6.29 2.21
CA PRO A 31 4.46 5.57 3.23
C PRO A 31 5.20 4.37 3.81
N LEU A 32 6.32 3.97 3.19
CA LEU A 32 7.11 2.83 3.59
C LEU A 32 8.41 3.18 4.31
N ARG A 33 8.65 4.44 4.64
CA ARG A 33 9.74 4.78 5.54
C ARG A 33 9.37 4.43 6.98
N TRP A 34 9.27 3.14 7.23
CA TRP A 34 9.35 2.61 8.55
C TRP A 34 10.78 2.78 9.05
N GLU A 35 11.04 3.78 9.80
CA GLU A 35 12.15 3.69 10.71
C GLU A 35 11.75 2.65 11.76
N SER A 36 12.24 1.42 11.60
CA SER A 36 12.29 0.42 12.66
C SER A 36 13.29 0.86 13.73
N GLY A 37 13.18 2.11 14.14
CA GLY A 37 13.69 2.58 15.40
C GLY A 37 12.76 2.01 16.44
N SER A 38 13.22 0.95 17.11
CA SER A 38 12.64 0.41 18.31
C SER A 38 12.18 1.53 19.24
N LEU A 39 10.91 1.89 19.16
CA LEU A 39 10.23 2.69 20.18
C LEU A 39 9.68 1.81 21.29
N LEU A 40 10.21 0.61 21.44
CA LEU A 40 10.12 -0.12 22.67
C LEU A 40 11.20 0.44 23.59
N PRO A 41 10.86 1.06 24.74
CA PRO A 41 11.85 1.36 25.73
C PRO A 41 12.49 0.04 26.12
N GLU A 42 13.81 -0.01 26.04
CA GLU A 42 14.64 -1.08 26.55
C GLU A 42 14.29 -1.26 28.03
N LEU A 43 13.46 -2.26 28.33
CA LEU A 43 13.23 -2.71 29.69
C LEU A 43 14.54 -3.34 30.14
N VAL A 44 15.39 -2.51 30.74
CA VAL A 44 16.54 -2.98 31.50
C VAL A 44 16.00 -3.74 32.69
N LEU A 45 15.89 -5.06 32.52
CA LEU A 45 15.73 -5.97 33.63
C LEU A 45 17.05 -5.96 34.42
N LYS A 46 17.12 -5.18 35.47
CA LYS A 46 18.10 -5.36 36.53
C LYS A 46 17.90 -6.74 37.12
N GLY A 47 18.84 -7.64 36.90
CA GLY A 47 18.93 -8.89 37.60
C GLY A 47 19.17 -8.64 39.08
N GLU A 48 18.34 -9.18 39.94
CA GLU A 48 18.68 -9.48 41.32
C GLU A 48 18.80 -10.98 41.49
N ASP A 49 20.00 -11.38 41.90
CA ASP A 49 20.34 -12.74 42.33
C ASP A 49 19.51 -13.14 43.57
N GLY A 50 18.96 -14.33 43.54
CA GLY A 50 18.29 -14.92 44.69
C GLY A 50 18.08 -16.43 44.51
N THR A 51 18.94 -17.20 45.13
CA THR A 51 19.02 -18.65 45.14
C THR A 51 17.81 -19.33 45.78
N PRO A 52 17.59 -20.64 45.54
CA PRO A 52 16.31 -21.33 45.70
C PRO A 52 16.12 -21.94 47.10
N SER A 53 14.90 -22.03 47.52
CA SER A 53 14.51 -22.88 48.64
C SER A 53 13.32 -23.73 48.21
N GLY A 54 13.49 -25.05 48.35
CA GLY A 54 12.55 -26.06 47.97
C GLY A 54 11.35 -26.20 48.92
N GLY A 55 10.31 -26.85 48.41
CA GLY A 55 9.11 -27.21 49.18
C GLY A 55 8.16 -28.04 48.32
N SER A 56 8.00 -29.28 48.71
CA SER A 56 7.31 -30.38 48.04
C SER A 56 5.78 -30.31 48.15
N SER A 57 5.18 -31.00 47.18
CA SER A 57 3.94 -31.81 47.22
C SER A 57 2.58 -31.14 47.28
N GLY A 58 1.77 -31.50 46.27
CA GLY A 58 0.31 -31.36 46.23
C GLY A 58 -0.24 -31.81 44.86
N ARG A 59 -0.49 -33.10 44.70
CA ARG A 59 -1.33 -33.62 43.61
C ARG A 59 -2.76 -33.18 43.90
N ASP A 60 -3.37 -32.51 42.96
CA ASP A 60 -4.81 -32.60 42.72
C ASP A 60 -5.08 -32.44 41.22
N GLY A 61 -5.82 -33.43 40.71
CA GLY A 61 -6.18 -33.54 39.30
C GLY A 61 -7.15 -32.43 38.89
N ALA A 62 -6.70 -31.57 38.00
CA ALA A 62 -7.58 -30.71 37.22
C ALA A 62 -7.67 -31.30 35.81
N SER A 63 -8.87 -31.74 35.50
CA SER A 63 -9.34 -32.19 34.20
C SER A 63 -8.87 -31.16 33.16
N ALA A 64 -8.07 -31.62 32.19
CA ALA A 64 -7.75 -30.84 31.01
C ALA A 64 -9.04 -30.61 30.23
N THR A 65 -9.64 -29.44 30.42
CA THR A 65 -10.59 -28.92 29.47
C THR A 65 -9.80 -28.55 28.21
N SER A 66 -9.98 -29.37 27.18
CA SER A 66 -9.56 -29.06 25.82
C SER A 66 -10.03 -27.64 25.46
N PRO A 67 -9.18 -26.81 24.86
CA PRO A 67 -9.65 -25.56 24.30
C PRO A 67 -10.47 -25.91 23.05
N SER A 68 -11.79 -26.02 23.20
CA SER A 68 -12.73 -25.99 22.09
C SER A 68 -12.94 -24.52 21.69
N GLY A 69 -11.91 -23.89 21.17
CA GLY A 69 -12.00 -22.72 20.34
C GLY A 69 -12.10 -23.21 18.91
N THR A 70 -13.24 -23.00 18.29
CA THR A 70 -13.51 -23.40 16.91
C THR A 70 -12.45 -22.80 15.99
N ASP A 71 -11.70 -23.64 15.31
CA ASP A 71 -10.75 -23.33 14.22
C ASP A 71 -11.44 -22.74 12.97
N GLN A 72 -12.64 -22.21 13.14
CA GLN A 72 -13.50 -21.76 12.05
C GLN A 72 -13.11 -20.33 11.65
N ILE A 73 -12.58 -20.19 10.43
CA ILE A 73 -12.27 -18.89 9.83
C ILE A 73 -13.57 -18.17 9.50
N THR A 74 -13.68 -16.91 9.93
CA THR A 74 -14.80 -16.02 9.54
C THR A 74 -14.74 -15.79 8.03
N LYS A 75 -15.89 -15.89 7.37
CA LYS A 75 -15.97 -15.73 5.91
C LYS A 75 -16.61 -14.42 5.53
N VAL A 76 -16.24 -13.92 4.35
CA VAL A 76 -16.88 -12.76 3.72
C VAL A 76 -18.38 -13.05 3.47
N ASP A 77 -19.21 -12.02 3.57
CA ASP A 77 -20.66 -12.12 3.28
C ASP A 77 -20.91 -12.52 1.83
N THR A 78 -20.07 -12.03 0.92
CA THR A 78 -20.17 -12.31 -0.53
C THR A 78 -18.77 -12.38 -1.13
N GLU A 79 -18.41 -13.54 -1.67
CA GLU A 79 -17.15 -13.70 -2.40
C GLU A 79 -17.15 -12.83 -3.67
N TRP A 80 -15.99 -12.20 -3.95
CA TRP A 80 -15.84 -11.39 -5.13
C TRP A 80 -16.03 -12.21 -6.42
N LYS A 81 -16.71 -11.64 -7.39
CA LYS A 81 -16.88 -12.19 -8.74
C LYS A 81 -16.51 -11.14 -9.77
N LYS A 82 -16.05 -11.58 -10.96
CA LYS A 82 -15.70 -10.67 -12.05
C LYS A 82 -16.85 -9.69 -12.34
N GLY A 83 -16.51 -8.41 -12.41
CA GLY A 83 -17.46 -7.32 -12.60
C GLY A 83 -17.96 -6.66 -11.32
N MET A 84 -17.75 -7.29 -10.16
CA MET A 84 -18.01 -6.65 -8.86
C MET A 84 -16.85 -5.71 -8.48
N PRO A 85 -17.10 -4.71 -7.62
CA PRO A 85 -16.01 -3.87 -7.13
C PRO A 85 -15.07 -4.67 -6.21
N GLN A 86 -13.79 -4.37 -6.31
CA GLN A 86 -12.78 -4.88 -5.38
C GLN A 86 -12.76 -3.94 -4.16
N TRP A 87 -13.44 -4.34 -3.10
CA TRP A 87 -13.46 -3.63 -1.83
C TRP A 87 -12.37 -4.19 -0.93
N GLY A 88 -11.20 -3.55 -0.96
CA GLY A 88 -9.98 -4.12 -0.43
C GLY A 88 -9.22 -3.23 0.55
N VAL A 89 -8.24 -3.85 1.16
CA VAL A 89 -7.26 -3.21 2.05
C VAL A 89 -5.87 -3.71 1.67
N GLN A 90 -4.88 -2.82 1.71
CA GLN A 90 -3.47 -3.16 1.65
C GLN A 90 -3.01 -3.64 3.03
N LEU A 91 -2.56 -4.88 3.12
CA LEU A 91 -1.89 -5.42 4.29
C LEU A 91 -0.39 -5.38 4.03
N TYR A 92 0.32 -4.49 4.72
CA TYR A 92 1.77 -4.40 4.61
C TYR A 92 2.44 -5.33 5.60
N TRP A 93 3.30 -6.20 5.10
CA TRP A 93 3.97 -7.22 5.90
C TRP A 93 5.49 -7.13 5.80
N GLU A 94 6.12 -6.65 6.84
CA GLU A 94 7.54 -6.83 7.09
C GLU A 94 7.73 -8.11 7.91
N ASP A 95 8.26 -9.16 7.28
CA ASP A 95 8.44 -10.43 7.99
C ASP A 95 9.52 -10.33 9.07
N ASN A 96 9.33 -11.11 10.13
CA ASN A 96 10.32 -11.33 11.14
C ASN A 96 10.70 -12.83 11.15
N PRO A 97 11.94 -13.19 10.76
CA PRO A 97 12.37 -14.59 10.69
C PRO A 97 12.26 -15.37 12.01
N ARG A 98 12.10 -14.68 13.15
CA ARG A 98 11.91 -15.30 14.47
C ARG A 98 10.46 -15.70 14.72
N HIS A 99 9.50 -15.16 13.98
CA HIS A 99 8.11 -15.56 14.11
C HIS A 99 7.91 -16.98 13.58
N SER A 100 7.23 -17.83 14.36
CA SER A 100 6.85 -19.17 13.93
C SER A 100 5.74 -19.12 12.87
N LEU A 101 5.55 -20.20 12.12
CA LEU A 101 4.41 -20.33 11.21
C LEU A 101 3.08 -20.22 11.95
N GLU A 102 2.98 -20.75 13.16
CA GLU A 102 1.79 -20.63 14.01
C GLU A 102 1.47 -19.15 14.34
N TYR A 103 2.49 -18.35 14.66
CA TYR A 103 2.32 -16.90 14.84
C TYR A 103 1.77 -16.25 13.58
N ILE A 104 2.35 -16.57 12.42
CA ILE A 104 1.93 -16.01 11.12
C ILE A 104 0.50 -16.39 10.80
N GLU A 105 0.13 -17.65 10.98
CA GLU A 105 -1.24 -18.11 10.76
C GLU A 105 -2.23 -17.44 11.71
N LYS A 106 -1.84 -17.25 12.97
CA LYS A 106 -2.66 -16.51 13.95
C LYS A 106 -2.88 -15.06 13.51
N GLN A 107 -1.83 -14.36 13.09
CA GLN A 107 -1.94 -12.98 12.60
C GLN A 107 -2.77 -12.91 11.31
N ALA A 108 -2.58 -13.82 10.38
CA ALA A 108 -3.38 -13.88 9.17
C ALA A 108 -4.87 -14.07 9.46
N ARG A 109 -5.23 -14.94 10.45
CA ARG A 109 -6.63 -15.12 10.90
C ARG A 109 -7.18 -13.85 11.53
N LEU A 110 -6.40 -13.20 12.41
CA LEU A 110 -6.79 -11.93 13.04
C LEU A 110 -7.11 -10.85 11.99
N HIS A 111 -6.27 -10.72 10.98
CA HIS A 111 -6.50 -9.79 9.88
C HIS A 111 -7.68 -10.20 8.98
N ALA A 112 -7.85 -11.50 8.72
CA ALA A 112 -9.02 -11.99 7.98
C ALA A 112 -10.32 -11.62 8.69
N ASP A 113 -10.42 -11.86 10.00
CA ASP A 113 -11.58 -11.51 10.81
C ASP A 113 -11.86 -10.01 10.80
N TYR A 114 -10.81 -9.19 10.92
CA TYR A 114 -10.93 -7.74 10.84
C TYR A 114 -11.44 -7.26 9.46
N LEU A 115 -10.89 -7.78 8.38
CA LEU A 115 -11.28 -7.45 7.01
C LEU A 115 -12.73 -7.84 6.73
N VAL A 116 -13.14 -9.05 7.14
CA VAL A 116 -14.54 -9.49 7.05
C VAL A 116 -15.45 -8.58 7.87
N GLY A 117 -15.01 -8.18 9.07
CA GLY A 117 -15.73 -7.21 9.91
C GLY A 117 -15.86 -5.81 9.30
N LEU A 118 -15.00 -5.46 8.33
CA LEU A 118 -15.14 -4.25 7.50
C LEU A 118 -16.02 -4.45 6.26
N HIS A 119 -16.53 -5.64 6.00
CA HIS A 119 -17.20 -6.07 4.77
C HIS A 119 -16.30 -6.00 3.52
N ALA A 120 -14.99 -6.15 3.70
CA ALA A 120 -14.07 -6.30 2.58
C ALA A 120 -14.30 -7.63 1.87
N ASN A 121 -14.13 -7.64 0.54
CA ASN A 121 -14.12 -8.85 -0.28
C ASN A 121 -12.75 -9.14 -0.89
N SER A 122 -11.78 -8.27 -0.64
CA SER A 122 -10.44 -8.32 -1.24
C SER A 122 -9.38 -7.91 -0.23
N VAL A 123 -8.17 -8.45 -0.40
CA VAL A 123 -6.97 -8.05 0.34
C VAL A 123 -5.76 -8.09 -0.58
N SER A 124 -4.88 -7.09 -0.46
CA SER A 124 -3.59 -7.07 -1.13
C SER A 124 -2.49 -7.24 -0.10
N VAL A 125 -1.68 -8.27 -0.25
CA VAL A 125 -0.52 -8.52 0.63
C VAL A 125 0.71 -7.89 0.02
N SER A 126 1.10 -6.75 0.58
CA SER A 126 2.31 -6.02 0.19
C SER A 126 3.46 -6.39 1.10
N PHE A 127 4.64 -6.65 0.53
CA PHE A 127 5.84 -6.98 1.30
C PHE A 127 7.11 -6.43 0.63
N PRO A 128 8.15 -6.08 1.41
CA PRO A 128 9.32 -5.44 0.86
C PRO A 128 10.25 -6.40 0.13
N PHE A 129 10.87 -5.90 -0.94
CA PHE A 129 12.11 -6.41 -1.49
C PHE A 129 13.13 -5.28 -1.64
N PHE A 130 14.40 -5.61 -1.81
CA PHE A 130 15.49 -4.65 -1.67
C PHE A 130 16.39 -4.59 -2.90
N THR A 131 17.03 -3.42 -3.07
CA THR A 131 18.13 -3.19 -3.99
C THR A 131 19.25 -2.46 -3.25
N ARG A 132 20.47 -2.46 -3.78
CA ARG A 132 21.59 -1.74 -3.15
C ARG A 132 21.87 -0.42 -3.86
N GLY A 133 20.95 0.54 -3.64
CA GLY A 133 21.03 1.86 -4.22
C GLY A 133 20.44 1.95 -5.64
N LYS A 134 20.33 3.17 -6.10
CA LYS A 134 19.64 3.60 -7.33
C LYS A 134 20.10 2.90 -8.61
N THR A 135 21.41 2.63 -8.72
CA THR A 135 22.04 2.07 -9.94
C THR A 135 22.27 0.57 -9.87
N SER A 136 21.85 -0.08 -8.77
CA SER A 136 22.04 -1.51 -8.60
C SER A 136 21.33 -2.31 -9.69
N THR A 137 21.97 -3.40 -10.11
CA THR A 137 21.42 -4.39 -11.04
C THR A 137 20.91 -5.63 -10.34
N LYS A 138 20.97 -5.65 -9.00
CA LYS A 138 20.57 -6.81 -8.20
C LYS A 138 19.41 -6.49 -7.30
N ILE A 139 18.44 -7.40 -7.34
CA ILE A 139 17.34 -7.48 -6.41
C ILE A 139 17.69 -8.52 -5.35
N SER A 140 17.29 -8.28 -4.13
CA SER A 140 17.57 -9.17 -3.01
C SER A 140 16.41 -9.28 -2.05
N HIS A 141 16.35 -10.42 -1.38
CA HIS A 141 15.58 -10.58 -0.17
C HIS A 141 16.30 -9.85 0.97
N GLY A 142 15.51 -9.17 1.82
CA GLY A 142 15.98 -8.70 3.11
C GLY A 142 15.44 -9.59 4.24
N ALA A 143 15.87 -9.32 5.47
CA ALA A 143 15.32 -10.01 6.63
C ALA A 143 13.81 -9.77 6.82
N LYS A 144 13.30 -8.72 6.24
CA LYS A 144 11.87 -8.32 6.26
C LYS A 144 11.06 -8.87 5.09
N THR A 145 11.69 -9.53 4.13
CA THR A 145 10.99 -10.14 3.00
C THR A 145 10.47 -11.51 3.42
N PRO A 146 9.16 -11.78 3.43
CA PRO A 146 8.65 -13.11 3.74
C PRO A 146 9.13 -14.13 2.71
N THR A 147 9.39 -15.35 3.14
CA THR A 147 9.66 -16.43 2.19
C THR A 147 8.39 -16.78 1.40
N PRO A 148 8.50 -17.33 0.18
CA PRO A 148 7.34 -17.77 -0.59
C PRO A 148 6.46 -18.77 0.19
N GLU A 149 7.05 -19.66 0.99
CA GLU A 149 6.33 -20.59 1.84
C GLU A 149 5.50 -19.86 2.90
N ARG A 150 6.10 -18.87 3.60
CA ARG A 150 5.40 -18.09 4.62
C ARG A 150 4.26 -17.27 4.00
N LEU A 151 4.48 -16.70 2.82
CA LEU A 151 3.44 -16.01 2.05
C LEU A 151 2.29 -16.97 1.70
N ALA A 152 2.59 -18.19 1.26
CA ALA A 152 1.57 -19.19 0.93
C ALA A 152 0.64 -19.47 2.12
N HIS A 153 1.15 -19.55 3.34
CA HIS A 153 0.32 -19.73 4.54
C HIS A 153 -0.67 -18.59 4.74
N VAL A 154 -0.23 -17.34 4.56
CA VAL A 154 -1.08 -16.15 4.67
C VAL A 154 -2.16 -16.13 3.57
N LEU A 155 -1.76 -16.37 2.33
CA LEU A 155 -2.70 -16.39 1.19
C LEU A 155 -3.77 -17.47 1.35
N ARG A 156 -3.38 -18.66 1.83
CA ARG A 156 -4.30 -19.78 2.10
C ARG A 156 -5.38 -19.37 3.08
N ILE A 157 -5.03 -18.70 4.18
CA ILE A 157 -5.97 -18.26 5.20
C ILE A 157 -6.95 -17.23 4.63
N PHE A 158 -6.46 -16.25 3.88
CA PHE A 158 -7.33 -15.26 3.23
C PHE A 158 -8.24 -15.89 2.18
N HIS A 159 -7.72 -16.84 1.40
CA HIS A 159 -8.55 -17.61 0.46
C HIS A 159 -9.64 -18.43 1.19
N GLN A 160 -9.31 -19.06 2.32
CA GLN A 160 -10.30 -19.77 3.16
C GLN A 160 -11.37 -18.85 3.74
N ALA A 161 -11.04 -17.56 3.98
CA ALA A 161 -12.00 -16.55 4.38
C ALA A 161 -12.87 -16.06 3.22
N GLY A 162 -12.61 -16.49 1.99
CA GLY A 162 -13.32 -16.06 0.77
C GLY A 162 -12.88 -14.69 0.24
N LEU A 163 -11.75 -14.18 0.72
CA LEU A 163 -11.16 -12.94 0.24
C LEU A 163 -10.46 -13.15 -1.11
N ARG A 164 -10.72 -12.25 -2.07
CA ARG A 164 -9.91 -12.13 -3.28
C ARG A 164 -8.52 -11.63 -2.89
N THR A 165 -7.48 -12.40 -3.19
CA THR A 165 -6.12 -12.06 -2.79
C THR A 165 -5.30 -11.47 -3.95
N THR A 166 -4.53 -10.43 -3.63
CA THR A 166 -3.51 -9.83 -4.50
C THR A 166 -2.16 -9.97 -3.83
N VAL A 167 -1.13 -10.37 -4.57
CA VAL A 167 0.26 -10.42 -4.13
C VAL A 167 1.01 -9.22 -4.70
N ARG A 168 1.66 -8.44 -3.84
CA ARG A 168 2.24 -7.15 -4.22
C ARG A 168 3.64 -6.95 -3.63
N PRO A 169 4.69 -7.47 -4.27
CA PRO A 169 6.06 -7.13 -3.89
C PRO A 169 6.32 -5.63 -4.11
N LEU A 170 6.92 -4.96 -3.13
CA LEU A 170 7.15 -3.53 -3.14
C LEU A 170 8.63 -3.23 -2.87
N MET A 171 9.28 -2.46 -3.76
CA MET A 171 10.68 -2.09 -3.54
C MET A 171 10.80 -1.18 -2.32
N ASP A 172 11.50 -1.66 -1.31
CA ASP A 172 11.85 -0.87 -0.13
C ASP A 172 12.92 0.17 -0.47
N GLU A 173 12.79 1.36 0.07
CA GLU A 173 13.62 2.52 -0.25
C GLU A 173 14.75 2.77 0.75
N THR A 174 14.85 1.98 1.82
CA THR A 174 15.86 2.18 2.87
C THR A 174 17.29 2.08 2.37
N SER A 175 17.51 1.37 1.26
CA SER A 175 18.80 1.28 0.59
C SER A 175 19.02 2.32 -0.51
N LEU A 176 18.02 3.15 -0.79
CA LEU A 176 18.14 4.29 -1.69
C LEU A 176 18.52 5.53 -0.89
N ASP A 177 19.34 6.39 -1.46
CA ASP A 177 19.70 7.65 -0.80
C ASP A 177 18.55 8.65 -0.94
N ILE A 178 17.59 8.57 -0.01
CA ILE A 178 16.38 9.38 -0.01
C ILE A 178 16.73 10.86 0.23
N ALA A 179 17.81 11.16 0.96
CA ALA A 179 18.24 12.53 1.18
C ALA A 179 18.66 13.23 -0.13
N ASP A 180 19.12 12.45 -1.10
CA ASP A 180 19.41 12.92 -2.46
C ASP A 180 18.18 12.85 -3.40
N GLY A 181 16.99 12.65 -2.86
CA GLY A 181 15.74 12.55 -3.63
C GLY A 181 15.59 11.24 -4.41
N ASN A 182 16.32 10.20 -4.05
CA ASN A 182 16.16 8.89 -4.66
C ASN A 182 14.99 8.12 -4.04
N TRP A 183 14.23 7.48 -4.90
CA TRP A 183 13.08 6.64 -4.51
C TRP A 183 12.85 5.57 -5.59
N ARG A 184 11.96 4.63 -5.37
CA ARG A 184 11.73 3.52 -6.32
C ARG A 184 11.35 4.00 -7.72
N GLY A 185 10.66 5.13 -7.83
CA GLY A 185 10.24 5.70 -9.11
C GLY A 185 11.35 6.34 -9.94
N ASN A 186 12.54 6.54 -9.39
CA ASN A 186 13.67 7.12 -10.14
C ASN A 186 14.93 6.26 -10.15
N ILE A 187 14.79 4.94 -9.91
CA ILE A 187 15.91 4.00 -10.05
C ILE A 187 16.48 4.05 -11.47
N ALA A 188 17.78 3.85 -11.59
CA ALA A 188 18.50 3.90 -12.87
C ALA A 188 19.56 2.80 -12.92
N PRO A 189 19.16 1.52 -13.03
CA PRO A 189 20.09 0.40 -13.04
C PRO A 189 21.17 0.58 -14.09
N ALA A 190 22.43 0.33 -13.70
CA ALA A 190 23.58 0.48 -14.59
C ALA A 190 23.52 -0.48 -15.80
N ASP A 191 22.88 -1.62 -15.62
CA ASP A 191 22.56 -2.60 -16.65
C ASP A 191 21.13 -3.06 -16.47
N ARG A 192 20.24 -2.67 -17.39
CA ARG A 192 18.82 -3.03 -17.32
C ARG A 192 18.55 -4.50 -17.63
N ASP A 193 19.36 -5.15 -18.49
CA ASP A 193 19.18 -6.58 -18.77
C ASP A 193 19.51 -7.39 -17.50
N ALA A 194 20.58 -7.07 -16.82
CA ALA A 194 20.94 -7.70 -15.54
C ALA A 194 19.91 -7.42 -14.44
N TRP A 195 19.33 -6.21 -14.40
CA TRP A 195 18.29 -5.86 -13.43
C TRP A 195 17.03 -6.69 -13.64
N PHE A 196 16.50 -6.75 -14.89
CA PHE A 196 15.30 -7.53 -15.20
C PHE A 196 15.50 -9.01 -14.95
N ALA A 197 16.68 -9.58 -15.30
CA ALA A 197 16.99 -10.98 -15.00
C ALA A 197 17.03 -11.26 -13.49
N SER A 198 17.60 -10.35 -12.70
CA SER A 198 17.60 -10.45 -11.24
C SER A 198 16.20 -10.32 -10.65
N TYR A 199 15.38 -9.41 -11.22
CA TYR A 199 14.00 -9.20 -10.77
C TYR A 199 13.12 -10.41 -11.08
N GLU A 200 13.21 -10.98 -12.27
CA GLU A 200 12.52 -12.21 -12.64
C GLU A 200 12.89 -13.38 -11.72
N THR A 201 14.19 -13.56 -11.44
CA THR A 201 14.67 -14.57 -10.49
C THR A 201 14.06 -14.39 -9.10
N PHE A 202 13.90 -13.15 -8.66
CA PHE A 202 13.24 -12.83 -7.40
C PHE A 202 11.74 -13.14 -7.43
N LEU A 203 11.03 -12.74 -8.49
CA LEU A 203 9.57 -12.85 -8.59
C LEU A 203 9.08 -14.30 -8.75
N THR A 204 9.82 -15.14 -9.49
CA THR A 204 9.36 -16.48 -9.88
C THR A 204 8.83 -17.31 -8.70
N PRO A 205 9.54 -17.49 -7.57
CA PRO A 205 9.04 -18.30 -6.47
C PRO A 205 7.79 -17.70 -5.78
N TYR A 206 7.59 -16.39 -5.85
CA TYR A 206 6.38 -15.74 -5.36
C TYR A 206 5.20 -15.90 -6.31
N LEU A 207 5.45 -15.91 -7.63
CA LEU A 207 4.44 -16.25 -8.64
C LEU A 207 3.96 -17.69 -8.47
N GLU A 208 4.88 -18.64 -8.22
CA GLU A 208 4.56 -20.04 -7.93
C GLU A 208 3.72 -20.17 -6.66
N ALA A 209 4.10 -19.50 -5.57
CA ALA A 209 3.33 -19.49 -4.33
C ALA A 209 1.94 -18.87 -4.51
N ALA A 210 1.84 -17.75 -5.22
CA ALA A 210 0.59 -17.09 -5.55
C ALA A 210 -0.33 -17.99 -6.38
N HIS A 211 0.24 -18.68 -7.38
CA HIS A 211 -0.49 -19.66 -8.19
C HIS A 211 -1.01 -20.84 -7.36
N GLY A 212 -0.14 -21.42 -6.53
CA GLY A 212 -0.48 -22.57 -5.65
C GLY A 212 -1.63 -22.25 -4.69
N GLU A 213 -1.67 -21.03 -4.16
CA GLU A 213 -2.72 -20.57 -3.23
C GLU A 213 -3.85 -19.82 -3.93
N LYS A 214 -3.93 -19.89 -5.26
CA LYS A 214 -5.02 -19.33 -6.10
C LYS A 214 -5.22 -17.83 -5.89
N ALA A 215 -4.14 -17.08 -5.70
CA ALA A 215 -4.23 -15.63 -5.70
C ALA A 215 -4.85 -15.14 -7.02
N ALA A 216 -5.67 -14.10 -6.95
CA ALA A 216 -6.38 -13.60 -8.12
C ALA A 216 -5.51 -12.67 -8.97
N THR A 217 -4.61 -11.89 -8.31
CA THR A 217 -3.75 -10.92 -8.98
C THR A 217 -2.32 -10.99 -8.42
N PHE A 218 -1.35 -10.79 -9.31
CA PHE A 218 0.04 -10.54 -8.95
C PHE A 218 0.47 -9.20 -9.54
N VAL A 219 0.89 -8.26 -8.68
CA VAL A 219 1.40 -6.96 -9.11
C VAL A 219 2.88 -7.09 -9.44
N ILE A 220 3.20 -6.98 -10.73
CA ILE A 220 4.55 -7.23 -11.24
C ILE A 220 5.49 -6.03 -11.04
N GLY A 221 4.97 -4.90 -10.62
CA GLY A 221 5.74 -3.70 -10.31
C GLY A 221 4.85 -2.60 -9.75
N THR A 222 5.42 -1.81 -8.86
CA THR A 222 4.74 -0.71 -8.18
C THR A 222 5.60 0.53 -8.24
N GLU A 223 5.05 1.61 -8.79
CA GLU A 223 5.69 2.95 -8.84
C GLU A 223 7.12 2.95 -9.41
N LEU A 224 7.44 2.06 -10.33
CA LEU A 224 8.75 2.02 -10.98
C LEU A 224 8.80 2.97 -12.19
N ASN A 225 8.45 4.24 -11.98
CA ASN A 225 8.19 5.25 -13.01
C ASN A 225 9.29 5.37 -14.07
N SER A 226 10.56 5.35 -13.65
CA SER A 226 11.72 5.44 -14.57
C SER A 226 11.94 4.20 -15.42
N MET A 227 11.29 3.11 -15.07
CA MET A 227 11.37 1.83 -15.76
C MET A 227 10.13 1.57 -16.63
N GLU A 228 9.06 2.35 -16.48
CA GLU A 228 7.87 2.25 -17.32
C GLU A 228 8.22 2.45 -18.81
N GLY A 229 7.58 1.69 -19.69
CA GLY A 229 7.88 1.73 -21.13
C GLY A 229 9.15 1.00 -21.56
N ASP A 230 9.91 0.39 -20.64
CA ASP A 230 11.03 -0.47 -21.02
C ASP A 230 10.50 -1.73 -21.72
N LYS A 231 11.05 -2.04 -22.90
CA LYS A 231 10.61 -3.20 -23.71
C LYS A 231 10.75 -4.54 -23.00
N ARG A 232 11.58 -4.64 -21.98
CA ARG A 232 11.83 -5.87 -21.22
C ARG A 232 10.66 -6.29 -20.36
N TRP A 233 9.76 -5.36 -20.03
CA TRP A 233 8.53 -5.69 -19.33
C TRP A 233 7.69 -6.72 -20.09
N GLY A 234 7.66 -6.67 -21.43
CA GLY A 234 6.92 -7.66 -22.23
C GLY A 234 7.37 -9.09 -21.95
N ALA A 235 8.69 -9.34 -22.00
CA ALA A 235 9.22 -10.67 -21.70
C ALA A 235 8.97 -11.09 -20.25
N LEU A 236 9.09 -10.17 -19.30
CA LEU A 236 8.85 -10.46 -17.88
C LEU A 236 7.36 -10.81 -17.62
N VAL A 237 6.42 -10.07 -18.24
CA VAL A 237 4.99 -10.37 -18.15
C VAL A 237 4.67 -11.72 -18.79
N ASP A 238 5.17 -11.97 -20.01
CA ASP A 238 4.97 -13.25 -20.72
C ASP A 238 5.49 -14.44 -19.89
N ASN A 239 6.60 -14.28 -19.17
CA ASN A 239 7.15 -15.31 -18.31
C ASN A 239 6.34 -15.46 -17.02
N ALA A 240 5.87 -14.37 -16.43
CA ALA A 240 5.00 -14.40 -15.26
C ALA A 240 3.67 -15.13 -15.58
N GLU A 241 3.05 -14.87 -16.74
CA GLU A 241 1.80 -15.51 -17.16
C GLU A 241 1.94 -17.01 -17.45
N LYS A 242 3.14 -17.52 -17.73
CA LYS A 242 3.41 -18.95 -17.83
C LYS A 242 3.38 -19.67 -16.48
N VAL A 243 3.70 -18.96 -15.42
CA VAL A 243 3.80 -19.49 -14.05
C VAL A 243 2.50 -19.24 -13.26
N PHE A 244 1.91 -18.05 -13.44
CA PHE A 244 0.75 -17.58 -12.69
C PHE A 244 -0.47 -17.45 -13.59
N ALA A 245 -1.50 -18.24 -13.30
CA ALA A 245 -2.73 -18.26 -14.12
C ALA A 245 -3.73 -17.14 -13.76
N GLY A 246 -3.44 -16.32 -12.75
CA GLY A 246 -4.24 -15.16 -12.37
C GLY A 246 -3.89 -13.93 -13.22
N GLU A 247 -4.37 -12.78 -12.78
CA GLU A 247 -4.20 -11.50 -13.44
C GLU A 247 -2.83 -10.89 -13.10
N VAL A 248 -2.03 -10.53 -14.11
CA VAL A 248 -0.78 -9.79 -13.92
C VAL A 248 -1.06 -8.29 -14.04
N ALA A 249 -0.73 -7.52 -12.98
CA ALA A 249 -1.04 -6.11 -12.85
C ALA A 249 0.21 -5.25 -12.63
N TYR A 250 0.07 -3.95 -12.82
CA TYR A 250 1.06 -2.94 -12.46
C TYR A 250 0.37 -1.79 -11.73
N ASP A 251 0.97 -1.29 -10.64
CA ASP A 251 0.44 -0.16 -9.88
C ASP A 251 1.29 1.09 -10.16
N ALA A 252 0.67 2.07 -10.82
CA ALA A 252 1.31 3.32 -11.21
C ALA A 252 1.19 4.37 -10.12
N ASN A 253 2.25 5.16 -9.92
CA ASN A 253 2.17 6.35 -9.09
C ASN A 253 1.18 7.36 -9.70
N TRP A 254 0.42 8.06 -8.86
CA TRP A 254 -0.67 8.95 -9.26
C TRP A 254 -0.23 10.08 -10.21
N ASP A 255 0.94 10.68 -9.97
CA ASP A 255 1.41 11.80 -10.77
C ASP A 255 1.84 11.33 -12.17
N ASN A 256 2.49 10.17 -12.26
CA ASN A 256 2.83 9.56 -13.54
C ASN A 256 1.57 9.16 -14.30
N TYR A 257 0.59 8.57 -13.61
CA TYR A 257 -0.69 8.19 -14.20
C TYR A 257 -1.42 9.38 -14.85
N VAL A 258 -1.52 10.54 -14.17
CA VAL A 258 -2.29 11.68 -14.69
C VAL A 258 -1.52 12.54 -15.69
N ASN A 259 -0.19 12.48 -15.71
CA ASN A 259 0.64 13.35 -16.56
C ASN A 259 1.12 12.66 -17.85
N GLY A 260 0.96 11.37 -18.00
CA GLY A 260 1.43 10.65 -19.18
C GLY A 260 0.76 9.30 -19.42
N PRO A 261 1.05 8.64 -20.53
CA PRO A 261 0.65 7.26 -20.76
C PRO A 261 1.49 6.35 -19.88
N ILE A 262 0.84 5.41 -19.18
CA ILE A 262 1.51 4.29 -18.55
C ILE A 262 1.67 3.20 -19.61
N THR A 263 2.88 2.99 -20.08
CA THR A 263 3.18 2.01 -21.13
C THR A 263 3.70 0.73 -20.48
N MET A 264 2.78 -0.05 -19.94
CA MET A 264 3.04 -1.37 -19.35
C MET A 264 2.23 -2.43 -20.08
N PRO A 265 2.82 -3.57 -20.43
CA PRO A 265 2.13 -4.64 -21.17
C PRO A 265 1.30 -5.53 -20.23
N VAL A 266 0.48 -4.92 -19.38
CA VAL A 266 -0.39 -5.61 -18.41
C VAL A 266 -1.86 -5.39 -18.75
N ASN A 267 -2.70 -6.33 -18.35
CA ASN A 267 -4.14 -6.24 -18.56
C ASN A 267 -4.86 -5.40 -17.52
N HIS A 268 -4.25 -5.23 -16.35
CA HIS A 268 -4.84 -4.49 -15.23
C HIS A 268 -3.88 -3.42 -14.73
N LEU A 269 -4.41 -2.20 -14.59
CA LEU A 269 -3.66 -1.06 -14.08
C LEU A 269 -4.27 -0.59 -12.75
N GLY A 270 -3.47 -0.65 -11.69
CA GLY A 270 -3.74 0.01 -10.43
C GLY A 270 -3.15 1.41 -10.40
N VAL A 271 -3.70 2.26 -9.53
CA VAL A 271 -3.18 3.61 -9.28
C VAL A 271 -3.01 3.81 -7.79
N ASP A 272 -1.80 4.15 -7.36
CA ASP A 272 -1.50 4.58 -6.00
C ASP A 272 -1.85 6.06 -5.89
N ALA A 273 -3.07 6.33 -5.41
CA ALA A 273 -3.78 7.58 -5.65
C ALA A 273 -3.71 8.55 -4.46
N TYR A 274 -2.59 9.23 -4.32
CA TYR A 274 -2.38 10.26 -3.30
C TYR A 274 -2.62 11.68 -3.87
N PHE A 275 -3.77 11.92 -4.48
CA PHE A 275 -4.11 13.19 -5.10
C PHE A 275 -4.24 14.32 -4.09
N PRO A 276 -3.38 15.36 -4.11
CA PRO A 276 -3.49 16.48 -3.19
C PRO A 276 -4.70 17.36 -3.52
N VAL A 277 -5.52 17.65 -2.50
CA VAL A 277 -6.67 18.53 -2.63
C VAL A 277 -6.44 19.82 -1.84
N LYS A 278 -6.45 20.97 -2.52
CA LYS A 278 -6.29 22.28 -1.88
C LYS A 278 -7.56 22.68 -1.15
N ALA A 279 -7.78 22.09 0.04
CA ALA A 279 -8.95 22.33 0.87
C ALA A 279 -8.56 22.56 2.34
N GLY A 280 -9.44 23.17 3.13
CA GLY A 280 -9.33 23.27 4.58
C GLY A 280 -9.78 21.98 5.26
N ASP A 281 -9.46 21.79 6.54
CA ASP A 281 -9.82 20.60 7.32
C ASP A 281 -11.33 20.42 7.49
N ASP A 282 -12.09 21.51 7.35
CA ASP A 282 -13.55 21.59 7.41
C ASP A 282 -14.23 21.39 6.04
N ALA A 283 -13.47 21.06 5.01
CA ALA A 283 -14.00 20.87 3.68
C ALA A 283 -15.09 19.77 3.66
N SER A 284 -16.14 20.05 2.89
CA SER A 284 -17.18 19.06 2.67
C SER A 284 -16.67 17.86 1.85
N VAL A 285 -17.32 16.71 2.02
CA VAL A 285 -17.00 15.52 1.20
C VAL A 285 -17.10 15.86 -0.30
N ASN A 286 -18.11 16.64 -0.72
CA ASN A 286 -18.26 17.00 -2.14
C ASN A 286 -17.08 17.86 -2.64
N THR A 287 -16.56 18.77 -1.83
CA THR A 287 -15.33 19.52 -2.18
C THR A 287 -14.13 18.60 -2.42
N LEU A 288 -14.01 17.54 -1.65
CA LEU A 288 -12.95 16.53 -1.83
C LEU A 288 -13.19 15.69 -3.09
N VAL A 289 -14.43 15.30 -3.37
CA VAL A 289 -14.84 14.60 -4.61
C VAL A 289 -14.48 15.45 -5.83
N ASP A 290 -14.83 16.73 -5.83
CA ASP A 290 -14.49 17.66 -6.91
C ASP A 290 -12.96 17.77 -7.09
N GLY A 291 -12.22 17.80 -5.98
CA GLY A 291 -10.77 17.84 -6.00
C GLY A 291 -10.15 16.60 -6.65
N TRP A 292 -10.66 15.42 -6.33
CA TRP A 292 -10.26 14.14 -6.92
C TRP A 292 -10.62 14.06 -8.40
N ASN A 293 -11.85 14.43 -8.76
CA ASN A 293 -12.28 14.43 -10.15
C ASN A 293 -11.43 15.36 -11.03
N LYS A 294 -11.01 16.54 -10.52
CA LYS A 294 -10.07 17.42 -11.25
C LYS A 294 -8.73 16.77 -11.57
N TRP A 295 -8.25 15.85 -10.71
CA TRP A 295 -7.05 15.09 -11.01
C TRP A 295 -7.31 13.99 -12.04
N LEU A 296 -8.35 13.20 -11.87
CA LEU A 296 -8.69 12.12 -12.80
C LEU A 296 -9.03 12.65 -14.19
N ASP A 297 -9.69 13.81 -14.30
CA ASP A 297 -10.05 14.45 -15.57
C ASP A 297 -8.84 14.89 -16.42
N LYS A 298 -7.66 15.03 -15.81
CA LYS A 298 -6.42 15.21 -16.58
C LYS A 298 -6.10 13.99 -17.45
N LYS A 299 -6.48 12.79 -16.99
CA LYS A 299 -6.29 11.54 -17.71
C LYS A 299 -7.44 11.24 -18.66
N ALA A 300 -8.65 11.24 -18.13
CA ALA A 300 -9.86 10.98 -18.88
C ALA A 300 -11.09 11.51 -18.13
N THR A 301 -12.02 12.10 -18.84
CA THR A 301 -13.35 12.44 -18.33
C THR A 301 -14.29 11.23 -18.42
N GLY A 302 -15.27 11.17 -17.52
CA GLY A 302 -16.27 10.08 -17.49
C GLY A 302 -15.82 8.86 -16.69
N THR A 303 -16.26 7.68 -17.12
CA THR A 303 -16.04 6.43 -16.38
C THR A 303 -14.64 5.85 -16.59
N LEU A 304 -14.13 5.15 -15.59
CA LEU A 304 -12.80 4.53 -15.57
C LEU A 304 -12.88 3.06 -15.14
N PRO A 305 -13.66 2.23 -15.84
CA PRO A 305 -14.02 0.88 -15.36
C PRO A 305 -12.86 -0.11 -15.31
N LYS A 306 -11.75 0.19 -16.00
CA LYS A 306 -10.54 -0.66 -16.02
C LYS A 306 -9.50 -0.23 -14.97
N ILE A 307 -9.79 0.79 -14.16
CA ILE A 307 -8.85 1.31 -13.18
C ILE A 307 -9.28 0.90 -11.78
N THR A 308 -8.34 0.36 -11.03
CA THR A 308 -8.46 0.15 -9.59
C THR A 308 -7.64 1.21 -8.86
N ILE A 309 -8.17 1.79 -7.80
CA ILE A 309 -7.35 2.54 -6.85
C ILE A 309 -6.61 1.50 -6.00
N ALA A 310 -5.34 1.26 -6.35
CA ALA A 310 -4.52 0.25 -5.69
C ALA A 310 -4.02 0.71 -4.32
N GLU A 311 -3.82 2.02 -4.16
CA GLU A 311 -3.63 2.65 -2.87
C GLU A 311 -4.44 3.94 -2.76
N ALA A 312 -5.10 4.11 -1.63
CA ALA A 312 -5.59 5.39 -1.17
C ALA A 312 -5.51 5.44 0.35
N GLY A 313 -4.86 6.46 0.86
CA GLY A 313 -4.69 6.64 2.30
C GLY A 313 -4.42 8.10 2.63
N ILE A 314 -4.63 8.46 3.88
CA ILE A 314 -4.38 9.81 4.38
C ILE A 314 -4.22 9.76 5.89
N GLY A 315 -3.32 10.56 6.44
CA GLY A 315 -3.18 10.68 7.89
C GLY A 315 -4.42 11.27 8.56
N ALA A 316 -4.78 10.73 9.74
CA ALA A 316 -5.83 11.28 10.59
C ALA A 316 -5.36 12.59 11.25
N MET A 317 -4.99 13.60 10.47
CA MET A 317 -4.35 14.81 10.96
C MET A 317 -4.77 16.07 10.18
N LYS A 318 -4.59 17.22 10.82
CA LYS A 318 -4.85 18.52 10.20
C LYS A 318 -3.97 18.76 8.96
N GLY A 319 -4.57 19.37 7.93
CA GLY A 319 -3.89 19.73 6.69
C GLY A 319 -3.56 18.56 5.76
N ALA A 320 -4.02 17.34 6.08
CA ALA A 320 -3.68 16.14 5.32
C ALA A 320 -4.24 16.14 3.89
N TYR A 321 -5.35 16.80 3.61
CA TYR A 321 -5.90 16.89 2.25
C TYR A 321 -4.92 17.46 1.22
N ARG A 322 -4.01 18.35 1.64
CA ARG A 322 -3.05 19.01 0.76
C ARG A 322 -1.80 18.17 0.49
N ALA A 323 -1.55 17.20 1.34
CA ALA A 323 -0.40 16.32 1.26
C ALA A 323 -0.79 14.94 1.81
N PRO A 324 -1.60 14.15 1.08
CA PRO A 324 -2.12 12.88 1.57
C PRO A 324 -1.03 11.84 1.81
N GLY A 325 0.12 11.92 1.12
CA GLY A 325 1.28 11.07 1.34
C GLY A 325 2.22 11.51 2.47
N ASP A 326 1.90 12.59 3.20
CA ASP A 326 2.74 13.12 4.28
C ASP A 326 2.33 12.51 5.62
N PHE A 327 2.86 11.33 5.95
CA PHE A 327 2.44 10.51 7.10
C PHE A 327 3.27 10.76 8.36
N TYR A 328 4.51 11.21 8.19
CA TYR A 328 5.49 11.30 9.29
C TYR A 328 5.53 12.65 10.00
N THR A 329 4.65 13.57 9.66
CA THR A 329 4.61 14.89 10.28
C THR A 329 3.91 14.86 11.63
N LYS A 330 4.37 15.73 12.56
CA LYS A 330 3.79 15.87 13.89
C LYS A 330 2.60 16.85 13.91
N ARG A 331 1.69 16.75 12.93
CA ARG A 331 0.48 17.57 12.90
C ARG A 331 -0.54 17.09 13.93
N ALA A 332 -1.43 17.97 14.35
CA ALA A 332 -2.48 17.63 15.30
C ALA A 332 -3.42 16.55 14.72
N VAL A 333 -3.78 15.58 15.54
CA VAL A 333 -4.71 14.51 15.18
C VAL A 333 -6.09 15.10 14.83
N ALA A 334 -6.67 14.66 13.74
CA ALA A 334 -7.96 15.09 13.23
C ALA A 334 -8.68 13.92 12.52
N PRO A 335 -9.31 12.98 13.24
CA PRO A 335 -9.91 11.78 12.66
C PRO A 335 -10.99 12.07 11.63
N GLN A 336 -11.72 13.18 11.77
CA GLN A 336 -12.76 13.57 10.80
C GLN A 336 -12.18 13.90 9.42
N VAL A 337 -10.94 14.44 9.36
CA VAL A 337 -10.23 14.69 8.10
C VAL A 337 -10.03 13.38 7.35
N GLN A 338 -9.56 12.35 8.03
CA GLN A 338 -9.38 11.03 7.44
C GLN A 338 -10.72 10.43 6.98
N ALA A 339 -11.73 10.41 7.84
CA ALA A 339 -13.04 9.83 7.52
C ALA A 339 -13.71 10.52 6.31
N ASN A 340 -13.64 11.86 6.22
CA ASN A 340 -14.18 12.61 5.08
C ASN A 340 -13.46 12.23 3.77
N TRP A 341 -12.14 12.06 3.81
CA TRP A 341 -11.36 11.63 2.66
C TRP A 341 -11.78 10.25 2.16
N TYR A 342 -11.84 9.26 3.05
CA TYR A 342 -12.28 7.90 2.71
C TYR A 342 -13.67 7.89 2.11
N THR A 343 -14.58 8.68 2.67
CA THR A 343 -15.95 8.86 2.12
C THR A 343 -15.90 9.46 0.72
N ALA A 344 -15.06 10.47 0.49
CA ALA A 344 -14.94 11.13 -0.82
C ALA A 344 -14.36 10.18 -1.87
N VAL A 345 -13.28 9.47 -1.55
CA VAL A 345 -12.66 8.50 -2.48
C VAL A 345 -13.66 7.41 -2.87
N CYS A 346 -14.40 6.88 -1.91
CA CYS A 346 -15.46 5.90 -2.19
C CYS A 346 -16.49 6.42 -3.20
N LYS A 347 -16.96 7.65 -3.01
CA LYS A 347 -17.90 8.28 -3.96
C LYS A 347 -17.29 8.41 -5.36
N VAL A 348 -16.02 8.83 -5.45
CA VAL A 348 -15.33 8.94 -6.74
C VAL A 348 -15.24 7.58 -7.43
N VAL A 349 -14.88 6.51 -6.71
CA VAL A 349 -14.83 5.15 -7.26
C VAL A 349 -16.19 4.74 -7.84
N GLN A 350 -17.28 5.04 -7.15
CA GLN A 350 -18.64 4.73 -7.59
C GLN A 350 -19.08 5.59 -8.78
N GLU A 351 -18.89 6.91 -8.73
CA GLU A 351 -19.28 7.86 -9.78
C GLU A 351 -18.50 7.60 -11.08
N ARG A 352 -17.22 7.27 -10.97
CA ARG A 352 -16.33 6.96 -12.12
C ARG A 352 -16.43 5.50 -12.56
N LYS A 353 -17.27 4.68 -11.93
CA LYS A 353 -17.46 3.25 -12.20
C LYS A 353 -16.15 2.47 -12.20
N MET A 354 -15.26 2.77 -11.26
CA MET A 354 -13.94 2.14 -11.16
C MET A 354 -14.04 0.69 -10.65
N SER A 355 -13.00 -0.11 -10.89
CA SER A 355 -12.96 -1.52 -10.47
C SER A 355 -12.89 -1.74 -8.96
N GLY A 356 -12.58 -0.70 -8.17
CA GLY A 356 -12.55 -0.79 -6.72
C GLY A 356 -11.50 0.09 -6.08
N VAL A 357 -11.27 -0.12 -4.79
CA VAL A 357 -10.26 0.59 -4.00
C VAL A 357 -9.66 -0.35 -2.97
N TYR A 358 -8.34 -0.22 -2.77
CA TYR A 358 -7.61 -0.80 -1.66
C TYR A 358 -7.12 0.32 -0.74
N TRP A 359 -7.57 0.28 0.51
CA TRP A 359 -7.19 1.29 1.49
C TRP A 359 -5.78 1.03 2.02
N TRP A 360 -4.90 1.99 1.92
CA TRP A 360 -3.58 1.97 2.54
C TRP A 360 -3.68 2.45 3.97
N SER A 361 -3.28 1.74 5.01
CA SER A 361 -2.92 0.33 5.08
C SER A 361 -3.17 -0.18 6.50
N ILE A 362 -3.09 -1.48 6.68
CA ILE A 362 -2.91 -2.15 7.97
C ILE A 362 -1.58 -2.89 7.96
N TYR A 363 -1.02 -3.14 9.14
CA TYR A 363 0.29 -3.76 9.28
C TYR A 363 0.17 -5.15 9.89
N PHE A 364 0.91 -6.11 9.33
CA PHE A 364 0.73 -7.53 9.65
C PHE A 364 0.99 -7.88 11.12
N ASP A 365 1.98 -7.23 11.75
CA ASP A 365 2.33 -7.50 13.15
C ASP A 365 1.48 -6.71 14.16
N ASP A 366 0.64 -5.79 13.71
CA ASP A 366 -0.25 -5.02 14.57
C ASP A 366 -1.57 -5.79 14.82
N ASP A 367 -2.22 -5.48 15.95
CA ASP A 367 -3.61 -5.88 16.16
C ASP A 367 -4.53 -4.76 15.63
N PRO A 368 -5.22 -4.99 14.49
CA PRO A 368 -6.05 -3.98 13.86
C PRO A 368 -7.28 -3.57 14.70
N ASN A 369 -7.60 -4.33 15.75
CA ASN A 369 -8.66 -3.99 16.70
C ASN A 369 -8.19 -3.04 17.81
N THR A 370 -6.90 -2.77 17.88
CA THR A 370 -6.33 -1.88 18.91
C THR A 370 -6.53 -0.43 18.50
N LYS A 371 -7.06 0.36 19.40
CA LYS A 371 -7.22 1.80 19.20
C LYS A 371 -5.83 2.45 19.06
N PRO A 372 -5.58 3.27 18.01
CA PRO A 372 -4.30 3.91 17.81
C PRO A 372 -3.89 4.78 19.02
N ASP A 373 -2.63 4.67 19.42
CA ASP A 373 -2.04 5.59 20.40
C ASP A 373 -1.72 6.93 19.71
N ASP A 374 -2.50 7.96 20.01
CA ASP A 374 -2.35 9.29 19.43
C ASP A 374 -1.00 9.97 19.75
N LYS A 375 -0.22 9.43 20.67
CA LYS A 375 1.11 9.96 21.02
C LYS A 375 2.22 9.44 20.13
N VAL A 376 2.11 8.19 19.68
CA VAL A 376 3.18 7.47 18.98
C VAL A 376 2.72 7.06 17.60
N ALA A 377 1.43 6.78 17.44
CA ALA A 377 0.91 6.12 16.29
C ALA A 377 1.19 6.84 14.99
N SER A 378 1.40 6.07 13.99
CA SER A 378 1.17 6.43 12.63
C SER A 378 -0.21 7.09 12.52
N ARG A 379 -0.23 8.37 12.23
CA ARG A 379 -1.49 9.07 11.97
C ARG A 379 -2.14 8.61 10.68
N LEU A 380 -1.46 7.70 9.97
CA LEU A 380 -1.91 7.07 8.74
C LEU A 380 -2.91 5.95 9.01
N ASP A 381 -2.73 5.20 10.10
CA ASP A 381 -3.60 4.08 10.41
C ASP A 381 -5.06 4.47 10.44
N PHE A 382 -5.86 3.71 9.75
CA PHE A 382 -7.31 3.79 9.86
C PHE A 382 -7.88 2.73 10.82
N ALA A 383 -7.14 1.63 11.05
CA ALA A 383 -7.53 0.57 11.96
C ALA A 383 -7.71 1.10 13.39
N GLY A 384 -8.76 0.68 14.06
CA GLY A 384 -9.12 1.17 15.38
C GLY A 384 -9.61 2.62 15.45
N ARG A 385 -9.85 3.30 14.29
CA ARG A 385 -10.44 4.64 14.20
C ARG A 385 -11.91 4.57 13.79
N PRO A 386 -12.86 4.69 14.72
CA PRO A 386 -14.28 4.39 14.48
C PRO A 386 -14.93 5.20 13.35
N LEU A 387 -14.51 6.47 13.16
CA LEU A 387 -15.05 7.32 12.10
C LEU A 387 -14.61 6.83 10.71
N THR A 388 -13.36 6.44 10.58
CA THR A 388 -12.81 5.97 9.30
C THR A 388 -13.30 4.56 9.00
N GLU A 389 -13.32 3.66 9.98
CA GLU A 389 -13.89 2.32 9.80
C GLU A 389 -15.37 2.38 9.42
N LYS A 390 -16.15 3.32 10.00
CA LYS A 390 -17.53 3.56 9.59
C LYS A 390 -17.63 4.01 8.12
N ALA A 391 -16.72 4.89 7.67
CA ALA A 391 -16.67 5.32 6.27
C ALA A 391 -16.34 4.15 5.33
N ILE A 392 -15.39 3.29 5.71
CA ILE A 392 -15.01 2.08 4.97
C ILE A 392 -16.19 1.10 4.90
N LYS A 393 -16.82 0.78 6.02
CA LYS A 393 -18.00 -0.11 6.07
C LYS A 393 -19.14 0.42 5.20
N SER A 394 -19.43 1.72 5.27
CA SER A 394 -20.45 2.34 4.43
C SER A 394 -20.10 2.29 2.93
N CYS A 395 -18.82 2.35 2.59
CA CYS A 395 -18.35 2.18 1.22
C CYS A 395 -18.56 0.74 0.73
N PHE A 396 -18.10 -0.22 1.51
CA PHE A 396 -18.07 -1.63 1.15
C PHE A 396 -19.48 -2.29 1.15
N THR A 397 -20.42 -1.72 1.88
CA THR A 397 -21.83 -2.14 1.90
C THR A 397 -22.74 -1.27 1.01
N SER A 398 -22.17 -0.43 0.15
CA SER A 398 -22.93 0.40 -0.78
C SER A 398 -23.57 -0.42 -1.90
N ASP A 399 -24.60 0.16 -2.55
CA ASP A 399 -25.30 -0.45 -3.69
C ASP A 399 -24.48 -0.44 -5.00
N TYR A 400 -23.22 0.00 -4.97
CA TYR A 400 -22.38 0.00 -6.14
C TYR A 400 -22.05 -1.43 -6.59
N ALA A 401 -22.61 -1.83 -7.73
CA ALA A 401 -22.46 -3.19 -8.26
C ALA A 401 -21.12 -3.46 -8.95
N GLY A 402 -20.27 -2.42 -9.11
CA GLY A 402 -18.99 -2.51 -9.83
C GLY A 402 -19.06 -2.04 -11.29
N PRO A 403 -17.94 -2.15 -12.02
CA PRO A 403 -17.86 -1.69 -13.41
C PRO A 403 -18.67 -2.55 -14.40
N GLY A 404 -19.07 -3.75 -14.00
CA GLY A 404 -19.71 -4.74 -14.87
C GLY A 404 -18.71 -5.63 -15.63
N THR A 405 -19.20 -6.72 -16.20
CA THR A 405 -18.35 -7.73 -16.88
C THR A 405 -17.78 -7.24 -18.20
N ASP A 406 -18.47 -6.36 -18.92
CA ASP A 406 -18.04 -5.84 -20.23
C ASP A 406 -16.85 -4.87 -20.12
N SER A 407 -16.55 -4.42 -18.92
CA SER A 407 -15.48 -3.45 -18.63
C SER A 407 -14.20 -4.10 -18.11
N ALA A 408 -14.25 -5.39 -17.84
CA ALA A 408 -13.19 -6.13 -17.15
C ALA A 408 -12.33 -7.00 -18.10
N SER A 409 -12.23 -6.61 -19.39
CA SER A 409 -11.39 -7.27 -20.38
C SER A 409 -10.35 -6.33 -20.97
#